data_753b6879bb35a111e0808795a14ec7f6
#
_entry.id   753b6879bb35a111e0808795a14ec7f6
#
_cell.length_a   1.000
_cell.length_b   1.000
_cell.length_c   1.000
_cell.angle_alpha   90.00
_cell.angle_beta   90.00
_cell.angle_gamma   90.00
#
_symmetry.space_group_name_H-M   'P 1'
#
loop_
_entity.id
_entity.type
_entity.pdbx_description
1 polymer ?
#
loop_
_entity_poly.entity_id
_entity_poly.type
_entity_poly.pdbx_seq_one_letter_code
_entity_poly.pdbx_strand_id
1 'polypeptide(L)'
;MPENRYHWDRSHPGLTYLQQAIEPLRREVVDHSVYSGLNSLPNVRAFLDRHVFAVWDFMSLLKSLQRELTCVEVPWVPAGPTASRRLINDIVLVEESDELGDGYTSHFELYVEGMRLAGADAGPVTGFLEELRRGTDVPEALKSAEVPQAAVDFTSTTWEIIQNAPVHCRAAAFAFGREDLIPDMFAQVIRIDDAEGVLTVFKDYLARHIEVDGEQHTPMAMQMLIDLCGEDQAKWEACADTVRKALRARVDLWTAIEASFPG
;
A
#
# COMPACT_ATOMS: atom_id res chain seq x y z
N MET A 1 15.01 22.82 -7.87
CA MET A 1 15.01 21.66 -6.98
C MET A 1 13.56 21.42 -6.64
N PRO A 2 13.02 20.21 -6.71
CA PRO A 2 11.70 20.00 -6.16
C PRO A 2 11.76 20.42 -4.70
N GLU A 3 10.79 21.23 -4.27
CA GLU A 3 10.61 21.59 -2.87
C GLU A 3 10.64 20.31 -2.05
N ASN A 4 11.37 20.35 -0.92
CA ASN A 4 11.46 19.24 0.01
C ASN A 4 10.01 18.95 0.47
N ARG A 5 9.38 17.97 -0.17
CA ARG A 5 7.97 17.57 0.00
C ARG A 5 7.70 17.06 1.41
N TYR A 6 8.78 16.73 2.10
CA TYR A 6 8.79 16.23 3.44
C TYR A 6 9.45 17.28 4.33
N HIS A 7 8.81 17.77 5.36
CA HIS A 7 9.39 18.65 6.38
C HIS A 7 10.46 17.91 7.21
N TRP A 8 11.41 17.26 6.52
CA TRP A 8 12.46 16.47 7.11
C TRP A 8 13.83 16.99 6.70
N ASP A 9 14.56 17.54 7.69
CA ASP A 9 15.83 18.24 7.48
C ASP A 9 17.06 17.32 7.43
N ARG A 10 16.87 15.97 7.44
CA ARG A 10 17.98 15.03 7.41
C ARG A 10 18.23 14.54 5.99
N SER A 11 19.49 14.66 5.53
CA SER A 11 19.95 14.04 4.29
C SER A 11 20.79 12.80 4.62
N HIS A 12 20.60 11.73 3.85
CA HIS A 12 21.42 10.52 3.94
C HIS A 12 21.78 10.06 2.52
N PRO A 13 23.09 9.79 2.21
CA PRO A 13 23.50 9.41 0.85
C PRO A 13 22.75 8.19 0.30
N GLY A 14 22.56 7.16 1.11
CA GLY A 14 21.84 5.95 0.72
C GLY A 14 20.38 6.23 0.41
N LEU A 15 19.72 7.11 1.16
CA LEU A 15 18.35 7.52 0.88
C LEU A 15 18.25 8.30 -0.44
N THR A 16 19.18 9.22 -0.66
CA THR A 16 19.26 9.98 -1.92
C THR A 16 19.48 9.02 -3.11
N TYR A 17 20.39 8.06 -2.97
CA TYR A 17 20.60 7.00 -3.97
C TYR A 17 19.31 6.23 -4.28
N LEU A 18 18.63 5.74 -3.23
CA LEU A 18 17.39 4.98 -3.38
C LEU A 18 16.33 5.81 -4.12
N GLN A 19 16.06 7.04 -3.69
CA GLN A 19 15.10 7.93 -4.32
C GLN A 19 15.40 8.17 -5.81
N GLN A 20 16.66 8.47 -6.15
CA GLN A 20 17.08 8.65 -7.54
C GLN A 20 16.93 7.38 -8.38
N ALA A 21 17.25 6.22 -7.80
CA ALA A 21 17.21 4.94 -8.48
C ALA A 21 15.77 4.47 -8.82
N ILE A 22 14.77 4.92 -8.07
CA ILE A 22 13.36 4.51 -8.25
C ILE A 22 12.51 5.57 -8.99
N GLU A 23 12.98 6.82 -9.06
CA GLU A 23 12.21 7.95 -9.59
C GLU A 23 11.58 7.71 -10.97
N PRO A 24 12.23 7.08 -11.96
CA PRO A 24 11.60 6.80 -13.24
C PRO A 24 10.33 5.94 -13.12
N LEU A 25 10.40 4.86 -12.33
CA LEU A 25 9.26 3.97 -12.11
C LEU A 25 8.18 4.61 -11.23
N ARG A 26 8.59 5.42 -10.24
CA ARG A 26 7.65 6.17 -9.42
C ARG A 26 6.77 7.07 -10.30
N ARG A 27 7.38 7.77 -11.26
CA ARG A 27 6.64 8.60 -12.21
C ARG A 27 5.70 7.78 -13.09
N GLU A 28 6.13 6.62 -13.59
CA GLU A 28 5.26 5.73 -14.36
C GLU A 28 3.99 5.37 -13.56
N VAL A 29 4.10 5.17 -12.24
CA VAL A 29 2.94 4.89 -11.38
C VAL A 29 2.05 6.11 -11.21
N VAL A 30 2.63 7.26 -10.83
CA VAL A 30 1.88 8.48 -10.47
C VAL A 30 1.24 9.14 -11.69
N ASP A 31 1.92 9.10 -12.84
CA ASP A 31 1.45 9.72 -14.09
C ASP A 31 0.70 8.72 -15.01
N HIS A 32 0.33 7.53 -14.50
CA HIS A 32 -0.30 6.50 -15.31
C HIS A 32 -1.66 6.91 -15.86
N SER A 33 -1.96 6.51 -17.10
CA SER A 33 -3.21 6.85 -17.81
C SER A 33 -4.48 6.29 -17.16
N VAL A 34 -4.38 5.26 -16.32
CA VAL A 34 -5.50 4.67 -15.59
C VAL A 34 -6.35 5.72 -14.85
N TYR A 35 -5.70 6.75 -14.28
CA TYR A 35 -6.43 7.79 -13.52
C TYR A 35 -7.37 8.61 -14.43
N SER A 36 -6.97 8.91 -15.65
CA SER A 36 -7.83 9.60 -16.62
C SER A 36 -8.97 8.70 -17.14
N GLY A 37 -8.78 7.40 -17.07
CA GLY A 37 -9.78 6.40 -17.41
C GLY A 37 -10.87 6.21 -16.35
N LEU A 38 -10.66 6.68 -15.10
CA LEU A 38 -11.65 6.62 -14.01
C LEU A 38 -12.76 7.68 -14.14
N ASN A 39 -13.37 7.78 -15.30
CA ASN A 39 -14.34 8.81 -15.67
C ASN A 39 -15.80 8.31 -15.73
N SER A 40 -16.03 7.07 -15.35
CA SER A 40 -17.36 6.45 -15.30
C SER A 40 -17.47 5.46 -14.15
N LEU A 41 -18.68 5.27 -13.61
CA LEU A 41 -18.92 4.32 -12.53
C LEU A 41 -18.52 2.88 -12.89
N PRO A 42 -18.77 2.37 -14.13
CA PRO A 42 -18.25 1.05 -14.52
C PRO A 42 -16.72 0.94 -14.45
N ASN A 43 -15.98 1.97 -14.87
CA ASN A 43 -14.51 1.97 -14.79
C ASN A 43 -14.03 2.00 -13.32
N VAL A 44 -14.71 2.78 -12.47
CA VAL A 44 -14.42 2.81 -11.03
C VAL A 44 -14.66 1.43 -10.41
N ARG A 45 -15.73 0.74 -10.73
CA ARG A 45 -16.00 -0.63 -10.27
C ARG A 45 -14.89 -1.59 -10.71
N ALA A 46 -14.50 -1.56 -11.98
CA ALA A 46 -13.41 -2.38 -12.49
C ALA A 46 -12.05 -2.11 -11.78
N PHE A 47 -11.80 -0.86 -11.38
CA PHE A 47 -10.67 -0.48 -10.55
C PHE A 47 -10.80 -1.09 -9.14
N LEU A 48 -11.94 -0.89 -8.48
CA LEU A 48 -12.19 -1.34 -7.11
C LEU A 48 -12.04 -2.86 -6.97
N ASP A 49 -12.58 -3.64 -7.93
CA ASP A 49 -12.54 -5.11 -7.95
C ASP A 49 -11.11 -5.68 -7.91
N ARG A 50 -10.13 -4.92 -8.36
CA ARG A 50 -8.71 -5.33 -8.43
C ARG A 50 -7.86 -4.64 -7.39
N HIS A 51 -8.11 -3.35 -7.13
CA HIS A 51 -7.31 -2.54 -6.21
C HIS A 51 -7.48 -2.98 -4.75
N VAL A 52 -8.61 -3.55 -4.37
CA VAL A 52 -8.85 -4.04 -3.00
C VAL A 52 -7.78 -5.02 -2.52
N PHE A 53 -7.18 -5.79 -3.41
CA PHE A 53 -6.08 -6.69 -3.07
C PHE A 53 -4.78 -5.94 -2.75
N ALA A 54 -4.58 -4.75 -3.33
CA ALA A 54 -3.47 -3.88 -2.97
C ALA A 54 -3.68 -3.19 -1.60
N VAL A 55 -4.92 -3.02 -1.16
CA VAL A 55 -5.26 -2.58 0.20
C VAL A 55 -5.00 -3.71 1.20
N TRP A 56 -5.38 -4.94 0.86
CA TRP A 56 -5.09 -6.11 1.70
C TRP A 56 -3.58 -6.37 1.81
N ASP A 57 -2.83 -6.29 0.71
CA ASP A 57 -1.39 -6.58 0.71
C ASP A 57 -0.59 -5.52 1.47
N PHE A 58 -1.05 -4.26 1.47
CA PHE A 58 -0.50 -3.19 2.31
C PHE A 58 -0.49 -3.62 3.79
N MET A 59 -1.65 -4.05 4.30
CA MET A 59 -1.77 -4.53 5.68
C MET A 59 -0.86 -5.74 5.96
N SER A 60 -0.75 -6.68 5.02
CA SER A 60 0.11 -7.85 5.17
C SER A 60 1.60 -7.46 5.23
N LEU A 61 2.03 -6.50 4.40
CA LEU A 61 3.39 -5.97 4.43
C LEU A 61 3.67 -5.22 5.74
N LEU A 62 2.76 -4.36 6.19
CA LEU A 62 2.82 -3.64 7.46
C LEU A 62 2.92 -4.61 8.64
N LYS A 63 2.07 -5.64 8.70
CA LYS A 63 2.10 -6.67 9.75
C LYS A 63 3.41 -7.47 9.75
N SER A 64 4.01 -7.70 8.59
CA SER A 64 5.33 -8.33 8.50
C SER A 64 6.42 -7.48 9.16
N LEU A 65 6.34 -6.14 9.01
CA LEU A 65 7.25 -5.19 9.67
C LEU A 65 6.95 -5.09 11.17
N GLN A 66 5.67 -5.10 11.58
CA GLN A 66 5.30 -5.10 12.99
C GLN A 66 5.88 -6.32 13.72
N ARG A 67 5.80 -7.51 13.15
CA ARG A 67 6.37 -8.73 13.73
C ARG A 67 7.90 -8.67 13.86
N GLU A 68 8.59 -8.01 12.94
CA GLU A 68 10.06 -7.95 12.93
C GLU A 68 10.62 -6.81 13.77
N LEU A 69 9.99 -5.62 13.71
CA LEU A 69 10.50 -4.38 14.30
C LEU A 69 9.86 -4.02 15.64
N THR A 70 8.83 -4.78 16.05
CA THR A 70 8.19 -4.66 17.36
C THR A 70 8.15 -6.01 18.06
N CYS A 71 7.55 -6.10 19.23
CA CYS A 71 7.27 -7.39 19.87
C CYS A 71 5.76 -7.59 20.01
N VAL A 72 5.22 -8.56 19.29
CA VAL A 72 3.83 -9.00 19.38
C VAL A 72 3.70 -10.34 20.11
N GLU A 73 4.79 -10.85 20.67
CA GLU A 73 4.87 -12.14 21.35
C GLU A 73 4.71 -12.01 22.88
N VAL A 74 4.34 -13.13 23.51
CA VAL A 74 4.27 -13.26 24.97
C VAL A 74 5.25 -14.35 25.43
N PRO A 75 6.17 -14.10 26.36
CA PRO A 75 6.38 -12.85 27.12
C PRO A 75 6.96 -11.70 26.26
N TRP A 76 6.59 -10.45 26.59
CA TRP A 76 7.05 -9.28 25.88
C TRP A 76 8.52 -8.99 26.14
N VAL A 77 9.26 -8.77 25.06
CA VAL A 77 10.67 -8.29 25.09
C VAL A 77 10.79 -7.13 24.10
N PRO A 78 11.36 -5.96 24.51
CA PRO A 78 11.50 -4.84 23.58
C PRO A 78 12.40 -5.22 22.40
N ALA A 79 11.94 -4.97 21.17
CA ALA A 79 12.63 -5.29 19.91
C ALA A 79 12.64 -4.07 18.98
N GLY A 80 13.62 -4.02 18.06
CA GLY A 80 13.76 -3.00 17.04
C GLY A 80 14.12 -1.59 17.56
N PRO A 81 14.44 -0.66 16.63
CA PRO A 81 14.70 0.74 16.98
C PRO A 81 13.43 1.42 17.50
N THR A 82 13.57 2.31 18.51
CA THR A 82 12.40 2.93 19.18
C THR A 82 11.54 3.76 18.22
N ALA A 83 12.19 4.51 17.31
CA ALA A 83 11.48 5.31 16.31
C ALA A 83 10.69 4.43 15.33
N SER A 84 11.30 3.33 14.86
CA SER A 84 10.63 2.36 13.98
C SER A 84 9.44 1.68 14.66
N ARG A 85 9.57 1.31 15.95
CA ARG A 85 8.44 0.79 16.74
C ARG A 85 7.29 1.78 16.84
N ARG A 86 7.61 3.05 17.08
CA ARG A 86 6.60 4.11 17.17
C ARG A 86 5.86 4.24 15.85
N LEU A 87 6.58 4.41 14.73
CA LEU A 87 6.01 4.51 13.40
C LEU A 87 5.07 3.34 13.08
N ILE A 88 5.60 2.11 13.20
CA ILE A 88 4.82 0.91 12.82
C ILE A 88 3.56 0.78 13.67
N ASN A 89 3.63 1.03 14.98
CA ASN A 89 2.45 0.93 15.84
C ASN A 89 1.45 2.06 15.59
N ASP A 90 1.89 3.27 15.22
CA ASP A 90 1.00 4.38 14.86
C ASP A 90 0.24 4.06 13.56
N ILE A 91 0.94 3.57 12.54
CA ILE A 91 0.30 3.17 11.27
C ILE A 91 -0.66 2.01 11.52
N VAL A 92 -0.25 0.98 12.28
CA VAL A 92 -1.14 -0.15 12.60
C VAL A 92 -2.39 0.30 13.37
N LEU A 93 -2.28 1.27 14.29
CA LEU A 93 -3.42 1.79 15.03
C LEU A 93 -4.45 2.42 14.08
N VAL A 94 -3.99 3.23 13.14
CA VAL A 94 -4.86 3.90 12.17
C VAL A 94 -5.43 2.89 11.16
N GLU A 95 -4.59 2.06 10.56
CA GLU A 95 -5.01 1.14 9.50
C GLU A 95 -5.94 0.03 9.98
N GLU A 96 -5.76 -0.47 11.20
CA GLU A 96 -6.53 -1.60 11.73
C GLU A 96 -7.75 -1.18 12.56
N SER A 97 -7.79 0.06 13.08
CA SER A 97 -8.83 0.52 13.99
C SER A 97 -8.98 2.05 14.04
N ASP A 98 -9.06 2.69 12.87
CA ASP A 98 -9.23 4.14 12.79
C ASP A 98 -10.56 4.60 13.40
N GLU A 99 -10.55 5.78 14.01
CA GLU A 99 -11.74 6.42 14.54
C GLU A 99 -12.46 7.18 13.42
N LEU A 100 -13.57 6.62 12.95
CA LEU A 100 -14.37 7.17 11.86
C LEU A 100 -15.84 7.31 12.29
N GLY A 101 -16.32 8.54 12.30
CA GLY A 101 -17.66 8.84 12.80
C GLY A 101 -17.81 8.50 14.29
N ASP A 102 -18.83 7.71 14.63
CA ASP A 102 -19.12 7.28 16.02
C ASP A 102 -18.53 5.91 16.37
N GLY A 103 -17.59 5.38 15.57
CA GLY A 103 -17.07 4.03 15.74
C GLY A 103 -15.62 3.85 15.30
N TYR A 104 -15.20 2.59 15.27
CA TYR A 104 -13.88 2.20 14.82
C TYR A 104 -14.01 1.20 13.67
N THR A 105 -13.15 1.32 12.65
CA THR A 105 -13.09 0.38 11.53
C THR A 105 -11.67 0.32 10.97
N SER A 106 -11.32 -0.78 10.32
CA SER A 106 -10.09 -0.84 9.55
C SER A 106 -10.28 -0.14 8.19
N HIS A 107 -9.21 0.43 7.66
CA HIS A 107 -9.23 1.01 6.32
C HIS A 107 -9.59 -0.03 5.24
N PHE A 108 -9.20 -1.28 5.43
CA PHE A 108 -9.62 -2.37 4.55
C PHE A 108 -11.13 -2.63 4.58
N GLU A 109 -11.75 -2.68 5.76
CA GLU A 109 -13.20 -2.86 5.90
C GLU A 109 -13.97 -1.67 5.32
N LEU A 110 -13.49 -0.45 5.56
CA LEU A 110 -14.05 0.76 4.96
C LEU A 110 -13.98 0.74 3.42
N TYR A 111 -12.85 0.28 2.87
CA TYR A 111 -12.69 0.11 1.42
C TYR A 111 -13.71 -0.89 0.86
N VAL A 112 -13.86 -2.06 1.50
CA VAL A 112 -14.81 -3.10 1.07
C VAL A 112 -16.26 -2.60 1.17
N GLU A 113 -16.58 -1.79 2.17
CA GLU A 113 -17.90 -1.15 2.26
C GLU A 113 -18.11 -0.15 1.13
N GLY A 114 -17.12 0.69 0.83
CA GLY A 114 -17.15 1.59 -0.34
C GLY A 114 -17.34 0.84 -1.65
N MET A 115 -16.69 -0.33 -1.82
CA MET A 115 -16.90 -1.21 -2.98
C MET A 115 -18.37 -1.65 -3.11
N ARG A 116 -18.97 -2.14 -2.01
CA ARG A 116 -20.36 -2.61 -2.01
C ARG A 116 -21.33 -1.49 -2.36
N LEU A 117 -21.16 -0.31 -1.78
CA LEU A 117 -21.99 0.87 -2.07
C LEU A 117 -21.85 1.33 -3.52
N ALA A 118 -20.66 1.28 -4.08
CA ALA A 118 -20.41 1.55 -5.48
C ALA A 118 -20.98 0.47 -6.42
N GLY A 119 -21.38 -0.70 -5.90
CA GLY A 119 -21.83 -1.84 -6.69
C GLY A 119 -20.70 -2.58 -7.40
N ALA A 120 -19.47 -2.52 -6.85
CA ALA A 120 -18.33 -3.33 -7.26
C ALA A 120 -18.43 -4.75 -6.68
N ASP A 121 -17.72 -5.71 -7.28
CA ASP A 121 -17.76 -7.12 -6.86
C ASP A 121 -16.80 -7.41 -5.70
N ALA A 122 -17.33 -7.49 -4.49
CA ALA A 122 -16.57 -7.90 -3.30
C ALA A 122 -16.50 -9.43 -3.11
N GLY A 123 -17.07 -10.24 -4.00
CA GLY A 123 -17.08 -11.70 -3.91
C GLY A 123 -15.68 -12.31 -3.85
N PRO A 124 -14.79 -12.02 -4.82
CA PRO A 124 -13.43 -12.57 -4.83
C PRO A 124 -12.61 -12.23 -3.58
N VAL A 125 -12.64 -10.99 -3.10
CA VAL A 125 -11.89 -10.61 -1.89
C VAL A 125 -12.49 -11.24 -0.62
N THR A 126 -13.81 -11.38 -0.55
CA THR A 126 -14.47 -12.06 0.57
C THR A 126 -14.12 -13.56 0.58
N GLY A 127 -14.19 -14.23 -0.56
CA GLY A 127 -13.79 -15.62 -0.71
C GLY A 127 -12.32 -15.86 -0.37
N PHE A 128 -11.44 -14.97 -0.83
CA PHE A 128 -10.02 -15.01 -0.48
C PHE A 128 -9.78 -14.96 1.04
N LEU A 129 -10.43 -14.04 1.75
CA LEU A 129 -10.32 -13.94 3.21
C LEU A 129 -10.87 -15.18 3.92
N GLU A 130 -11.95 -15.80 3.40
CA GLU A 130 -12.49 -17.03 3.94
C GLU A 130 -11.50 -18.19 3.79
N GLU A 131 -10.82 -18.32 2.65
CA GLU A 131 -9.77 -19.32 2.47
C GLU A 131 -8.60 -19.10 3.45
N LEU A 132 -8.15 -17.87 3.63
CA LEU A 132 -7.12 -17.55 4.63
C LEU A 132 -7.55 -17.93 6.06
N ARG A 133 -8.80 -17.69 6.43
CA ARG A 133 -9.36 -18.09 7.75
C ARG A 133 -9.41 -19.62 7.94
N ARG A 134 -9.52 -20.36 6.85
CA ARG A 134 -9.43 -21.85 6.86
C ARG A 134 -8.00 -22.36 6.96
N GLY A 135 -7.00 -21.48 6.86
CA GLY A 135 -5.58 -21.82 6.90
C GLY A 135 -4.97 -22.14 5.53
N THR A 136 -5.70 -21.87 4.44
CA THR A 136 -5.16 -21.97 3.08
C THR A 136 -4.03 -20.93 2.91
N ASP A 137 -2.94 -21.30 2.26
CA ASP A 137 -1.87 -20.35 1.98
C ASP A 137 -2.27 -19.29 0.95
N VAL A 138 -1.57 -18.15 0.93
CA VAL A 138 -1.95 -17.01 0.11
C VAL A 138 -2.02 -17.33 -1.38
N PRO A 139 -1.04 -18.01 -2.02
CA PRO A 139 -1.12 -18.36 -3.43
C PRO A 139 -2.34 -19.25 -3.79
N GLU A 140 -2.63 -20.25 -2.97
CA GLU A 140 -3.77 -21.12 -3.23
C GLU A 140 -5.10 -20.42 -2.92
N ALA A 141 -5.15 -19.57 -1.90
CA ALA A 141 -6.35 -18.78 -1.57
C ALA A 141 -6.71 -17.80 -2.71
N LEU A 142 -5.72 -17.12 -3.31
CA LEU A 142 -5.92 -16.25 -4.47
C LEU A 142 -6.53 -17.01 -5.66
N LYS A 143 -6.05 -18.22 -5.91
CA LYS A 143 -6.55 -19.07 -6.99
C LYS A 143 -7.96 -19.60 -6.69
N SER A 144 -8.19 -20.10 -5.48
CA SER A 144 -9.48 -20.69 -5.07
C SER A 144 -10.62 -19.67 -5.05
N ALA A 145 -10.32 -18.41 -4.76
CA ALA A 145 -11.28 -17.31 -4.74
C ALA A 145 -11.52 -16.66 -6.11
N GLU A 146 -10.95 -17.21 -7.18
CA GLU A 146 -11.10 -16.69 -8.56
C GLU A 146 -10.71 -15.20 -8.67
N VAL A 147 -9.67 -14.80 -7.94
CA VAL A 147 -9.18 -13.42 -7.94
C VAL A 147 -8.73 -13.02 -9.34
N PRO A 148 -9.05 -11.79 -9.82
CA PRO A 148 -8.59 -11.32 -11.12
C PRO A 148 -7.07 -11.42 -11.27
N GLN A 149 -6.58 -11.94 -12.40
CA GLN A 149 -5.17 -12.29 -12.60
C GLN A 149 -4.22 -11.12 -12.29
N ALA A 150 -4.58 -9.89 -12.69
CA ALA A 150 -3.76 -8.71 -12.38
C ALA A 150 -3.56 -8.49 -10.88
N ALA A 151 -4.60 -8.73 -10.08
CA ALA A 151 -4.52 -8.66 -8.63
C ALA A 151 -3.71 -9.83 -8.06
N VAL A 152 -3.84 -11.04 -8.63
CA VAL A 152 -3.00 -12.20 -8.27
C VAL A 152 -1.53 -11.88 -8.48
N ASP A 153 -1.13 -11.36 -9.64
CA ASP A 153 0.26 -11.08 -9.99
C ASP A 153 0.85 -10.02 -9.06
N PHE A 154 0.11 -8.95 -8.80
CA PHE A 154 0.50 -7.88 -7.88
C PHE A 154 0.69 -8.39 -6.45
N THR A 155 -0.34 -9.05 -5.90
CA THR A 155 -0.34 -9.57 -4.52
C THR A 155 0.73 -10.65 -4.34
N SER A 156 0.93 -11.52 -5.33
CA SER A 156 1.99 -12.54 -5.30
C SER A 156 3.38 -11.92 -5.25
N THR A 157 3.60 -10.80 -5.96
CA THR A 157 4.87 -10.06 -5.91
C THR A 157 5.14 -9.52 -4.50
N THR A 158 4.14 -8.92 -3.87
CA THR A 158 4.26 -8.43 -2.47
C THR A 158 4.47 -9.58 -1.50
N TRP A 159 3.73 -10.68 -1.69
CA TRP A 159 3.85 -11.86 -0.85
C TRP A 159 5.26 -12.49 -0.93
N GLU A 160 5.84 -12.55 -2.14
CA GLU A 160 7.23 -12.98 -2.32
C GLU A 160 8.23 -12.08 -1.58
N ILE A 161 8.03 -10.74 -1.61
CA ILE A 161 8.84 -9.80 -0.85
C ILE A 161 8.70 -10.06 0.65
N ILE A 162 7.47 -10.27 1.15
CA ILE A 162 7.20 -10.56 2.57
C ILE A 162 7.93 -11.84 3.01
N GLN A 163 7.88 -12.88 2.21
CA GLN A 163 8.41 -14.19 2.57
C GLN A 163 9.94 -14.28 2.47
N ASN A 164 10.55 -13.62 1.47
CA ASN A 164 11.93 -13.89 1.10
C ASN A 164 12.87 -12.70 1.27
N ALA A 165 12.36 -11.46 1.33
CA ALA A 165 13.22 -10.30 1.44
C ALA A 165 13.62 -9.99 2.90
N PRO A 166 14.84 -9.51 3.15
CA PRO A 166 15.27 -9.05 4.46
C PRO A 166 14.47 -7.81 4.90
N VAL A 167 14.43 -7.55 6.21
CA VAL A 167 13.58 -6.51 6.81
C VAL A 167 13.78 -5.12 6.20
N HIS A 168 15.02 -4.71 5.89
CA HIS A 168 15.29 -3.42 5.26
C HIS A 168 14.68 -3.30 3.86
N CYS A 169 14.65 -4.39 3.09
CA CYS A 169 13.99 -4.42 1.78
C CYS A 169 12.46 -4.37 1.90
N ARG A 170 11.87 -5.08 2.87
CA ARG A 170 10.44 -4.99 3.17
C ARG A 170 10.06 -3.59 3.61
N ALA A 171 10.87 -2.96 4.47
CA ALA A 171 10.69 -1.59 4.91
C ALA A 171 10.77 -0.59 3.73
N ALA A 172 11.70 -0.79 2.80
CA ALA A 172 11.81 0.04 1.60
C ALA A 172 10.61 -0.13 0.66
N ALA A 173 10.16 -1.37 0.45
CA ALA A 173 8.95 -1.64 -0.34
C ALA A 173 7.70 -1.01 0.29
N PHE A 174 7.59 -1.00 1.62
CA PHE A 174 6.54 -0.30 2.35
C PHE A 174 6.64 1.21 2.16
N ALA A 175 7.78 1.83 2.50
CA ALA A 175 7.97 3.26 2.46
C ALA A 175 7.78 3.85 1.04
N PHE A 176 8.41 3.28 0.03
CA PHE A 176 8.44 3.82 -1.34
C PHE A 176 7.52 3.11 -2.33
N GLY A 177 7.07 1.91 -2.03
CA GLY A 177 6.12 1.17 -2.85
C GLY A 177 4.67 1.35 -2.42
N ARG A 178 4.43 1.97 -1.24
CA ARG A 178 3.09 2.21 -0.67
C ARG A 178 2.96 3.62 -0.13
N GLU A 179 3.48 3.94 1.06
CA GLU A 179 3.29 5.20 1.78
C GLU A 179 3.58 6.45 0.93
N ASP A 180 4.74 6.52 0.27
CA ASP A 180 5.14 7.67 -0.55
C ASP A 180 4.27 7.88 -1.80
N LEU A 181 3.59 6.83 -2.27
CA LEU A 181 2.76 6.88 -3.49
C LEU A 181 1.31 7.27 -3.21
N ILE A 182 0.77 6.85 -2.07
CA ILE A 182 -0.66 6.93 -1.76
C ILE A 182 -1.22 8.35 -1.90
N PRO A 183 -0.60 9.39 -1.34
CA PRO A 183 -1.13 10.76 -1.46
C PRO A 183 -1.26 11.22 -2.92
N ASP A 184 -0.24 10.98 -3.75
CA ASP A 184 -0.25 11.41 -5.16
C ASP A 184 -1.26 10.62 -5.99
N MET A 185 -1.36 9.30 -5.78
CA MET A 185 -2.33 8.45 -6.45
C MET A 185 -3.76 8.83 -6.06
N PHE A 186 -4.03 8.97 -4.77
CA PHE A 186 -5.38 9.23 -4.26
C PHE A 186 -5.85 10.64 -4.57
N ALA A 187 -4.96 11.64 -4.63
CA ALA A 187 -5.29 12.99 -5.12
C ALA A 187 -5.82 12.99 -6.58
N GLN A 188 -5.49 11.97 -7.37
CA GLN A 188 -6.03 11.81 -8.71
C GLN A 188 -7.39 11.10 -8.68
N VAL A 189 -7.49 10.01 -7.92
CA VAL A 189 -8.70 9.18 -7.84
C VAL A 189 -9.86 9.93 -7.17
N ILE A 190 -9.63 10.74 -6.16
CA ILE A 190 -10.68 11.49 -5.44
C ILE A 190 -11.46 12.47 -6.33
N ARG A 191 -10.90 12.86 -7.49
CA ARG A 191 -11.54 13.77 -8.45
C ARG A 191 -12.65 13.13 -9.28
N ILE A 192 -12.90 11.83 -9.13
CA ILE A 192 -13.96 11.12 -9.83
C ILE A 192 -15.31 11.80 -9.56
N ASP A 193 -16.09 12.03 -10.61
CA ASP A 193 -17.45 12.52 -10.49
C ASP A 193 -18.33 11.48 -9.78
N ASP A 194 -19.17 11.92 -8.85
CA ASP A 194 -20.08 11.08 -8.06
C ASP A 194 -21.47 11.74 -8.01
N ALA A 195 -22.06 11.97 -9.18
CA ALA A 195 -23.38 12.58 -9.28
C ALA A 195 -24.48 11.77 -8.58
N GLU A 196 -24.28 10.47 -8.39
CA GLU A 196 -25.24 9.56 -7.75
C GLU A 196 -24.98 9.40 -6.23
N GLY A 197 -23.84 9.87 -5.70
CA GLY A 197 -23.46 9.77 -4.28
C GLY A 197 -23.08 8.37 -3.83
N VAL A 198 -22.86 7.43 -4.75
CA VAL A 198 -22.54 6.03 -4.44
C VAL A 198 -21.06 5.80 -4.11
N LEU A 199 -20.20 6.80 -4.37
CA LEU A 199 -18.77 6.76 -4.09
C LEU A 199 -18.39 7.51 -2.81
N THR A 200 -19.35 8.02 -2.05
CA THR A 200 -19.07 8.87 -0.86
C THR A 200 -18.12 8.18 0.11
N VAL A 201 -18.43 6.95 0.55
CA VAL A 201 -17.58 6.19 1.49
C VAL A 201 -16.20 5.89 0.91
N PHE A 202 -16.11 5.59 -0.38
CA PHE A 202 -14.81 5.42 -1.05
C PHE A 202 -14.01 6.73 -1.11
N LYS A 203 -14.66 7.86 -1.35
CA LYS A 203 -13.99 9.17 -1.31
C LYS A 203 -13.56 9.58 0.09
N ASP A 204 -14.33 9.26 1.11
CA ASP A 204 -13.96 9.47 2.51
C ASP A 204 -12.71 8.65 2.87
N TYR A 205 -12.64 7.39 2.44
CA TYR A 205 -11.45 6.57 2.55
C TYR A 205 -10.23 7.23 1.88
N LEU A 206 -10.36 7.72 0.64
CA LEU A 206 -9.26 8.39 -0.07
C LEU A 206 -8.82 9.69 0.63
N ALA A 207 -9.79 10.51 1.08
CA ALA A 207 -9.53 11.77 1.77
C ALA A 207 -8.77 11.54 3.08
N ARG A 208 -9.16 10.51 3.84
CA ARG A 208 -8.49 10.15 5.09
C ARG A 208 -7.04 9.77 4.90
N HIS A 209 -6.71 8.99 3.88
CA HIS A 209 -5.34 8.63 3.56
C HIS A 209 -4.49 9.84 3.12
N ILE A 210 -5.05 10.75 2.32
CA ILE A 210 -4.35 11.99 1.91
C ILE A 210 -3.99 12.83 3.14
N GLU A 211 -4.89 12.89 4.15
CA GLU A 211 -4.68 13.66 5.38
C GLU A 211 -3.59 13.06 6.27
N VAL A 212 -3.64 11.73 6.50
CA VAL A 212 -2.80 11.05 7.51
C VAL A 212 -1.39 10.76 7.00
N ASP A 213 -1.25 10.29 5.75
CA ASP A 213 0.02 9.77 5.24
C ASP A 213 1.02 10.88 4.86
N GLY A 214 0.53 12.08 4.50
CA GLY A 214 1.38 13.13 3.93
C GLY A 214 2.33 13.82 4.91
N GLU A 215 1.96 14.00 6.18
CA GLU A 215 2.69 14.91 7.08
C GLU A 215 3.57 14.19 8.12
N GLN A 216 3.21 12.99 8.57
CA GLN A 216 3.88 12.35 9.71
C GLN A 216 4.58 11.04 9.37
N HIS A 217 3.98 10.17 8.57
CA HIS A 217 4.48 8.82 8.34
C HIS A 217 5.74 8.81 7.47
N THR A 218 5.81 9.63 6.42
CA THR A 218 6.93 9.61 5.48
C THR A 218 8.28 9.95 6.12
N PRO A 219 8.45 11.03 6.93
CA PRO A 219 9.71 11.31 7.61
C PRO A 219 10.16 10.17 8.52
N MET A 220 9.23 9.53 9.23
CA MET A 220 9.52 8.41 10.12
C MET A 220 9.88 7.14 9.34
N ALA A 221 9.26 6.90 8.17
CA ALA A 221 9.62 5.80 7.28
C ALA A 221 11.04 5.95 6.72
N MET A 222 11.46 7.18 6.40
CA MET A 222 12.84 7.47 5.99
C MET A 222 13.83 7.21 7.13
N GLN A 223 13.49 7.60 8.36
CA GLN A 223 14.32 7.30 9.54
C GLN A 223 14.43 5.80 9.78
N MET A 224 13.34 5.04 9.64
CA MET A 224 13.36 3.58 9.76
C MET A 224 14.35 2.96 8.76
N LEU A 225 14.38 3.41 7.53
CA LEU A 225 15.33 2.91 6.53
C LEU A 225 16.79 3.24 6.89
N ILE A 226 17.06 4.44 7.39
CA ILE A 226 18.41 4.81 7.86
C ILE A 226 18.82 3.93 9.01
N ASP A 227 17.94 3.67 9.98
CA ASP A 227 18.22 2.82 11.14
C ASP A 227 18.51 1.37 10.73
N LEU A 228 17.88 0.86 9.66
CA LEU A 228 18.03 -0.51 9.17
C LEU A 228 19.23 -0.69 8.22
N CYS A 229 19.51 0.30 7.39
CA CYS A 229 20.56 0.21 6.37
C CYS A 229 21.89 0.82 6.85
N GLY A 230 21.86 1.91 7.66
CA GLY A 230 23.05 2.64 8.05
C GLY A 230 23.90 3.04 6.84
N GLU A 231 25.22 2.86 6.96
CA GLU A 231 26.20 3.16 5.91
C GLU A 231 26.43 1.98 4.94
N ASP A 232 25.66 0.91 5.05
CA ASP A 232 25.82 -0.29 4.22
C ASP A 232 25.21 -0.09 2.82
N GLN A 233 26.07 0.21 1.85
CA GLN A 233 25.69 0.47 0.47
C GLN A 233 24.98 -0.73 -0.17
N ALA A 234 25.38 -1.97 0.16
CA ALA A 234 24.74 -3.17 -0.41
C ALA A 234 23.27 -3.30 0.05
N LYS A 235 22.95 -2.88 1.28
CA LYS A 235 21.56 -2.82 1.72
C LYS A 235 20.74 -1.78 0.96
N TRP A 236 21.31 -0.62 0.69
CA TRP A 236 20.62 0.42 -0.10
C TRP A 236 20.37 -0.01 -1.55
N GLU A 237 21.31 -0.71 -2.15
CA GLU A 237 21.15 -1.30 -3.49
C GLU A 237 20.05 -2.38 -3.50
N ALA A 238 20.06 -3.29 -2.52
CA ALA A 238 19.00 -4.29 -2.36
C ALA A 238 17.62 -3.67 -2.12
N CYS A 239 17.54 -2.58 -1.35
CA CYS A 239 16.32 -1.79 -1.18
C CYS A 239 15.83 -1.23 -2.52
N ALA A 240 16.73 -0.61 -3.31
CA ALA A 240 16.35 -0.05 -4.60
C ALA A 240 15.80 -1.11 -5.57
N ASP A 241 16.43 -2.28 -5.62
CA ASP A 241 15.96 -3.39 -6.46
C ASP A 241 14.59 -3.91 -6.02
N THR A 242 14.37 -4.02 -4.70
CA THR A 242 13.08 -4.46 -4.16
C THR A 242 11.98 -3.44 -4.43
N VAL A 243 12.26 -2.15 -4.27
CA VAL A 243 11.29 -1.09 -4.57
C VAL A 243 10.97 -1.06 -6.07
N ARG A 244 11.98 -1.18 -6.96
CA ARG A 244 11.72 -1.27 -8.41
C ARG A 244 10.81 -2.44 -8.76
N LYS A 245 10.98 -3.62 -8.12
CA LYS A 245 10.09 -4.77 -8.30
C LYS A 245 8.66 -4.44 -7.87
N ALA A 246 8.48 -3.80 -6.71
CA ALA A 246 7.17 -3.41 -6.19
C ALA A 246 6.48 -2.35 -7.07
N LEU A 247 7.24 -1.34 -7.56
CA LEU A 247 6.73 -0.30 -8.44
C LEU A 247 6.36 -0.85 -9.82
N ARG A 248 7.17 -1.76 -10.39
CA ARG A 248 6.84 -2.43 -11.66
C ARG A 248 5.55 -3.21 -11.55
N ALA A 249 5.37 -3.99 -10.49
CA ALA A 249 4.12 -4.70 -10.24
C ALA A 249 2.91 -3.74 -10.13
N ARG A 250 3.11 -2.52 -9.59
CA ARG A 250 2.07 -1.50 -9.53
C ARG A 250 1.73 -0.94 -10.93
N VAL A 251 2.73 -0.65 -11.76
CA VAL A 251 2.51 -0.22 -13.15
C VAL A 251 1.75 -1.29 -13.93
N ASP A 252 2.16 -2.56 -13.78
CA ASP A 252 1.51 -3.69 -14.46
C ASP A 252 0.05 -3.85 -14.00
N LEU A 253 -0.23 -3.69 -12.70
CA LEU A 253 -1.58 -3.67 -12.15
C LEU A 253 -2.42 -2.53 -12.77
N TRP A 254 -1.88 -1.31 -12.85
CA TRP A 254 -2.57 -0.16 -13.43
C TRP A 254 -2.89 -0.37 -14.91
N THR A 255 -1.93 -0.88 -15.67
CA THR A 255 -2.09 -1.21 -17.09
C THR A 255 -3.20 -2.25 -17.29
N ALA A 256 -3.21 -3.30 -16.48
CA ALA A 256 -4.23 -4.34 -16.56
C ALA A 256 -5.62 -3.87 -16.11
N ILE A 257 -5.70 -2.99 -15.12
CA ILE A 257 -6.97 -2.34 -14.71
C ILE A 257 -7.50 -1.50 -15.86
N GLU A 258 -6.68 -0.62 -16.44
CA GLU A 258 -7.09 0.22 -17.58
C GLU A 258 -7.56 -0.61 -18.76
N ALA A 259 -6.85 -1.69 -19.10
CA ALA A 259 -7.26 -2.62 -20.16
C ALA A 259 -8.59 -3.35 -19.88
N SER A 260 -9.04 -3.38 -18.64
CA SER A 260 -10.31 -4.01 -18.23
C SER A 260 -11.50 -3.05 -18.20
N PHE A 261 -11.31 -1.77 -18.50
CA PHE A 261 -12.38 -0.81 -18.51
C PHE A 261 -13.40 -1.16 -19.61
N PRO A 262 -14.70 -1.23 -19.28
CA PRO A 262 -15.71 -1.39 -20.31
C PRO A 262 -15.69 -0.19 -21.25
N GLY A 263 -15.68 -0.46 -22.55
CA GLY A 263 -15.61 0.52 -23.63
C GLY A 263 -16.85 1.41 -23.73
#